data_4d5db303d1bd1ac4353c38002a26016f
#
_entry.id   4d5db303d1bd1ac4353c38002a26016f
#
_cell.length_a   1.000
_cell.length_b   1.000
_cell.length_c   1.000
_cell.angle_alpha   90.00
_cell.angle_beta   90.00
_cell.angle_gamma   90.00
#
_symmetry.space_group_name_H-M   'P 1'
#
loop_
_entity.id
_entity.type
_entity.pdbx_description
1 polymer ?
#
loop_
_entity_poly.entity_id
_entity_poly.type
_entity_poly.pdbx_seq_one_letter_code
_entity_poly.pdbx_strand_id
1 'polypeptide(L)'
;RVDRRQRQMCIRDRYKTVIIIFIIMIIAKILLDLYLKTKSGYLLRAVGDNETIVTSLAKDSGFVKIVGLAISNGLVALAGSVMCQQQRFFEISMGTGTIVIGLASVIIGTNVFKGNLIKATTAVVIGSVIYKACVAIAIEVGLPATDLKLITAVLFLIILIISMDRKKKVKKA
;
A
#
# COMPACT_ATOMS: atom_id res chain seq x y z
N ARG A 1 39.23 -14.85 10.75
CA ARG A 1 38.60 -14.07 11.87
C ARG A 1 37.95 -12.77 11.41
N VAL A 2 38.47 -12.09 10.40
CA VAL A 2 37.94 -10.82 9.85
C VAL A 2 36.58 -11.04 9.15
N ASP A 3 36.42 -12.13 8.38
CA ASP A 3 35.23 -12.44 7.62
C ASP A 3 33.97 -12.66 8.48
N ARG A 4 34.09 -13.31 9.65
CA ARG A 4 32.97 -13.49 10.58
C ARG A 4 32.48 -12.17 11.19
N ARG A 5 33.38 -11.24 11.53
CA ARG A 5 32.98 -9.93 12.07
C ARG A 5 32.30 -9.06 11.02
N GLN A 6 32.77 -9.08 9.80
CA GLN A 6 32.14 -8.36 8.69
C GLN A 6 30.74 -8.90 8.39
N ARG A 7 30.54 -10.21 8.34
CA ARG A 7 29.21 -10.81 8.15
C ARG A 7 28.25 -10.48 9.30
N GLN A 8 28.71 -10.50 10.55
CA GLN A 8 27.88 -10.13 11.70
C GLN A 8 27.53 -8.64 11.71
N MET A 9 28.43 -7.74 11.28
CA MET A 9 28.12 -6.33 11.11
C MET A 9 27.08 -6.11 10.03
N CYS A 10 27.19 -6.73 8.85
CA CYS A 10 26.23 -6.61 7.77
C CYS A 10 24.84 -7.13 8.16
N ILE A 11 24.76 -8.23 8.90
CA ILE A 11 23.48 -8.79 9.37
C ILE A 11 22.85 -7.85 10.39
N ARG A 12 23.61 -7.33 11.35
CA ARG A 12 23.13 -6.42 12.38
C ARG A 12 22.66 -5.08 11.83
N ASP A 13 23.34 -4.55 10.83
CA ASP A 13 22.94 -3.30 10.19
C ASP A 13 21.68 -3.48 9.34
N ARG A 14 21.51 -4.63 8.69
CA ARG A 14 20.28 -4.98 7.96
C ARG A 14 19.07 -5.04 8.90
N TYR A 15 19.19 -5.67 10.06
CA TYR A 15 18.11 -5.72 11.06
C TYR A 15 17.76 -4.32 11.59
N LYS A 16 18.75 -3.47 11.87
CA LYS A 16 18.52 -2.09 12.31
C LYS A 16 17.72 -1.31 11.26
N THR A 17 18.08 -1.41 9.99
CA THR A 17 17.39 -0.73 8.90
C THR A 17 15.92 -1.18 8.79
N VAL A 18 15.68 -2.49 8.86
CA VAL A 18 14.30 -3.05 8.83
C VAL A 18 13.47 -2.55 10.01
N ILE A 19 14.05 -2.52 11.22
CA ILE A 19 13.35 -2.03 12.41
C ILE A 19 13.00 -0.54 12.27
N ILE A 20 13.92 0.29 11.76
CA ILE A 20 13.67 1.71 11.55
C ILE A 20 12.54 1.93 10.55
N ILE A 21 12.57 1.22 9.41
CA ILE A 21 11.51 1.31 8.40
C ILE A 21 10.16 0.88 8.98
N PHE A 22 10.15 -0.18 9.79
CA PHE A 22 8.93 -0.68 10.44
C PHE A 22 8.36 0.34 11.43
N ILE A 23 9.21 1.02 12.20
CA ILE A 23 8.82 2.09 13.12
C ILE A 23 8.22 3.26 12.33
N ILE A 24 8.86 3.71 11.25
CA ILE A 24 8.37 4.80 10.40
C ILE A 24 6.99 4.42 9.82
N MET A 25 6.82 3.20 9.34
CA MET A 25 5.54 2.69 8.83
C MET A 25 4.44 2.73 9.90
N ILE A 26 4.75 2.30 11.13
CA ILE A 26 3.78 2.32 12.24
C ILE A 26 3.39 3.76 12.58
N ILE A 27 4.36 4.67 12.67
CA ILE A 27 4.10 6.09 12.97
C ILE A 27 3.21 6.70 11.87
N ALA A 28 3.55 6.51 10.60
CA ALA A 28 2.76 7.02 9.47
C ALA A 28 1.33 6.46 9.49
N LYS A 29 1.18 5.16 9.79
CA LYS A 29 -0.14 4.52 9.94
C LYS A 29 -0.95 5.12 11.08
N ILE A 30 -0.34 5.32 12.25
CA ILE A 30 -1.03 5.91 13.41
C ILE A 30 -1.49 7.33 13.10
N LEU A 31 -0.63 8.15 12.49
CA LEU A 31 -0.97 9.51 12.07
C LEU A 31 -2.14 9.52 11.08
N LEU A 32 -2.13 8.63 10.10
CA LEU A 32 -3.22 8.48 9.14
C LEU A 32 -4.52 8.03 9.82
N ASP A 33 -4.46 7.06 10.72
CA ASP A 33 -5.61 6.57 11.47
C ASP A 33 -6.21 7.66 12.38
N LEU A 34 -5.37 8.50 12.99
CA LEU A 34 -5.80 9.67 13.78
C LEU A 34 -6.47 10.71 12.88
N TYR A 35 -5.87 11.04 11.75
CA TYR A 35 -6.46 11.97 10.79
C TYR A 35 -7.83 11.49 10.31
N LEU A 36 -7.98 10.22 9.96
CA LEU A 36 -9.25 9.64 9.51
C LEU A 36 -10.34 9.63 10.58
N LYS A 37 -9.99 9.80 11.86
CA LYS A 37 -10.95 9.98 12.95
C LYS A 37 -11.41 11.45 13.14
N THR A 38 -10.77 12.40 12.47
CA THR A 38 -11.19 13.81 12.51
C THR A 38 -12.40 14.06 11.63
N LYS A 39 -13.09 15.19 11.86
CA LYS A 39 -14.23 15.60 11.01
C LYS A 39 -13.85 15.67 9.52
N SER A 40 -12.64 16.14 9.20
CA SER A 40 -12.11 16.19 7.85
C SER A 40 -11.91 14.77 7.26
N GLY A 41 -11.42 13.83 8.04
CA GLY A 41 -11.26 12.43 7.62
C GLY A 41 -12.59 11.72 7.34
N TYR A 42 -13.63 12.01 8.14
CA TYR A 42 -14.97 11.50 7.87
C TYR A 42 -15.56 12.08 6.59
N LEU A 43 -15.37 13.38 6.33
CA LEU A 43 -15.78 14.00 5.09
C LEU A 43 -15.05 13.41 3.88
N LEU A 44 -13.75 13.15 4.00
CA LEU A 44 -12.96 12.54 2.93
C LEU A 44 -13.49 11.14 2.56
N ARG A 45 -13.87 10.34 3.55
CA ARG A 45 -14.52 9.05 3.32
C ARG A 45 -15.89 9.19 2.66
N ALA A 46 -16.70 10.11 3.14
CA ALA A 46 -18.03 10.35 2.59
C ALA A 46 -17.98 10.80 1.13
N VAL A 47 -17.02 11.66 0.75
CA VAL A 47 -16.78 12.07 -0.64
C VAL A 47 -16.35 10.86 -1.50
N GLY A 48 -15.55 9.94 -0.94
CA GLY A 48 -15.12 8.73 -1.62
C GLY A 48 -16.25 7.73 -1.86
N ASP A 49 -17.23 7.66 -0.96
CA ASP A 49 -18.37 6.76 -1.08
C ASP A 49 -19.46 7.34 -1.99
N ASN A 50 -19.83 8.61 -1.78
CA ASN A 50 -20.84 9.29 -2.59
C ASN A 50 -20.68 10.82 -2.53
N GLU A 51 -20.19 11.40 -3.62
CA GLU A 51 -19.95 12.82 -3.76
C GLU A 51 -21.25 13.66 -3.65
N THR A 52 -22.36 13.13 -4.16
CA THR A 52 -23.66 13.83 -4.19
C THR A 52 -24.19 14.10 -2.79
N ILE A 53 -23.96 13.21 -1.84
CA ILE A 53 -24.38 13.39 -0.45
C ILE A 53 -23.60 14.54 0.21
N VAL A 54 -22.32 14.67 -0.08
CA VAL A 54 -21.47 15.70 0.54
C VAL A 54 -21.81 17.09 -0.02
N THR A 55 -22.10 17.20 -1.32
CA THR A 55 -22.53 18.45 -1.94
C THR A 55 -23.91 18.89 -1.45
N SER A 56 -24.82 17.96 -1.20
CA SER A 56 -26.15 18.28 -0.62
C SER A 56 -26.07 18.82 0.82
N LEU A 57 -24.98 18.53 1.56
CA LEU A 57 -24.68 19.08 2.87
C LEU A 57 -23.97 20.45 2.83
N ALA A 58 -23.98 21.13 1.68
CA ALA A 58 -23.32 22.44 1.45
C ALA A 58 -21.82 22.44 1.80
N LYS A 59 -21.13 21.31 1.66
CA LYS A 59 -19.68 21.20 1.82
C LYS A 59 -19.02 21.15 0.44
N ASP A 60 -17.96 21.95 0.29
CA ASP A 60 -17.17 21.96 -0.94
C ASP A 60 -16.39 20.64 -1.07
N SER A 61 -16.86 19.79 -1.99
CA SER A 61 -16.20 18.49 -2.28
C SER A 61 -14.81 18.69 -2.89
N GLY A 62 -14.58 19.80 -3.61
CA GLY A 62 -13.30 20.12 -4.24
C GLY A 62 -12.19 20.32 -3.20
N PHE A 63 -12.46 21.13 -2.17
CA PHE A 63 -11.50 21.36 -1.10
C PHE A 63 -11.13 20.05 -0.36
N VAL A 64 -12.12 19.21 -0.07
CA VAL A 64 -11.89 17.92 0.60
C VAL A 64 -11.03 16.99 -0.25
N LYS A 65 -11.24 16.96 -1.56
CA LYS A 65 -10.41 16.18 -2.52
C LYS A 65 -8.96 16.69 -2.55
N ILE A 66 -8.75 18.01 -2.58
CA ILE A 66 -7.41 18.62 -2.57
C ILE A 66 -6.65 18.22 -1.30
N VAL A 67 -7.29 18.31 -0.13
CA VAL A 67 -6.67 17.90 1.15
C VAL A 67 -6.32 16.42 1.13
N GLY A 68 -7.21 15.55 0.62
CA GLY A 68 -6.95 14.12 0.49
C GLY A 68 -5.76 13.82 -0.42
N LEU A 69 -5.67 14.51 -1.57
CA LEU A 69 -4.55 14.38 -2.50
C LEU A 69 -3.23 14.89 -1.89
N ALA A 70 -3.25 16.01 -1.15
CA ALA A 70 -2.07 16.53 -0.48
C ALA A 70 -1.51 15.55 0.55
N ILE A 71 -2.37 14.94 1.37
CA ILE A 71 -1.96 13.93 2.36
C ILE A 71 -1.40 12.68 1.66
N SER A 72 -2.07 12.21 0.60
CA SER A 72 -1.61 11.03 -0.13
C SER A 72 -0.26 11.26 -0.80
N ASN A 73 -0.04 12.43 -1.42
CA ASN A 73 1.24 12.80 -2.00
C ASN A 73 2.34 12.94 -0.94
N GLY A 74 2.03 13.48 0.24
CA GLY A 74 2.95 13.55 1.37
C GLY A 74 3.40 12.16 1.83
N LEU A 75 2.49 11.19 1.92
CA LEU A 75 2.81 9.80 2.26
C LEU A 75 3.66 9.12 1.18
N VAL A 76 3.38 9.38 -0.09
CA VAL A 76 4.18 8.86 -1.21
C VAL A 76 5.60 9.44 -1.19
N ALA A 77 5.74 10.74 -0.95
CA ALA A 77 7.05 11.38 -0.82
C ALA A 77 7.87 10.81 0.35
N LEU A 78 7.23 10.56 1.48
CA LEU A 78 7.84 9.92 2.65
C LEU A 78 8.29 8.49 2.30
N ALA A 79 7.43 7.69 1.66
CA ALA A 79 7.78 6.34 1.24
C ALA A 79 8.94 6.33 0.23
N GLY A 80 8.95 7.26 -0.74
CA GLY A 80 10.02 7.41 -1.71
C GLY A 80 11.35 7.79 -1.07
N SER A 81 11.35 8.71 -0.11
CA SER A 81 12.58 9.11 0.61
C SER A 81 13.18 7.97 1.41
N VAL A 82 12.34 7.19 2.12
CA VAL A 82 12.79 6.01 2.86
C VAL A 82 13.37 4.95 1.92
N MET A 83 12.76 4.74 0.76
CA MET A 83 13.22 3.78 -0.24
C MET A 83 14.57 4.19 -0.83
N CYS A 84 14.75 5.49 -1.16
CA CYS A 84 16.02 6.02 -1.65
C CYS A 84 17.15 5.88 -0.61
N GLN A 85 16.86 6.14 0.67
CA GLN A 85 17.83 5.94 1.74
C GLN A 85 18.24 4.47 1.92
N GLN A 86 17.29 3.55 1.76
CA GLN A 86 17.57 2.11 1.87
C GLN A 86 18.42 1.62 0.71
N GLN A 87 18.09 2.03 -0.53
CA GLN A 87 18.75 1.56 -1.74
C GLN A 87 20.06 2.33 -2.04
N ARG A 88 20.26 3.50 -1.42
CA ARG A 88 21.39 4.42 -1.63
C ARG A 88 21.54 4.90 -3.07
N PHE A 89 20.52 4.77 -3.90
CA PHE A 89 20.45 5.34 -5.24
C PHE A 89 19.02 5.70 -5.59
N PHE A 90 18.86 6.59 -6.55
CA PHE A 90 17.57 7.03 -7.05
C PHE A 90 17.55 6.93 -8.58
N GLU A 91 16.52 6.32 -9.10
CA GLU A 91 16.24 6.24 -10.53
C GLU A 91 14.77 6.54 -10.80
N ILE A 92 14.51 7.38 -11.81
CA ILE A 92 13.14 7.81 -12.17
C ILE A 92 12.26 6.60 -12.54
N SER A 93 12.87 5.59 -13.17
CA SER A 93 12.15 4.36 -13.58
C SER A 93 11.61 3.51 -12.41
N MET A 94 12.10 3.71 -11.17
CA MET A 94 11.63 2.99 -9.99
C MET A 94 10.16 3.28 -9.66
N GLY A 95 9.67 4.46 -10.02
CA GLY A 95 8.26 4.84 -9.84
C GLY A 95 7.31 4.13 -10.80
N THR A 96 7.83 3.66 -11.94
CA THR A 96 7.00 2.99 -12.94
C THR A 96 6.53 1.63 -12.44
N GLY A 97 5.21 1.42 -12.41
CA GLY A 97 4.61 0.17 -11.92
C GLY A 97 4.24 0.18 -10.43
N THR A 98 4.71 1.14 -9.62
CA THR A 98 4.34 1.22 -8.19
C THR A 98 2.84 1.45 -8.01
N ILE A 99 2.19 2.16 -8.93
CA ILE A 99 0.74 2.37 -8.94
C ILE A 99 0.00 1.04 -9.05
N VAL A 100 0.44 0.15 -9.95
CA VAL A 100 -0.16 -1.18 -10.14
C VAL A 100 -0.03 -2.02 -8.88
N ILE A 101 1.16 -2.01 -8.26
CA ILE A 101 1.43 -2.69 -7.00
C ILE A 101 0.55 -2.13 -5.87
N GLY A 102 0.42 -0.81 -5.80
CA GLY A 102 -0.43 -0.13 -4.84
C GLY A 102 -1.91 -0.52 -4.98
N LEU A 103 -2.45 -0.46 -6.19
CA LEU A 103 -3.84 -0.87 -6.48
C LEU A 103 -4.07 -2.35 -6.17
N ALA A 104 -3.16 -3.24 -6.57
CA ALA A 104 -3.24 -4.66 -6.24
C ALA A 104 -3.29 -4.89 -4.72
N SER A 105 -2.42 -4.21 -3.96
CA SER A 105 -2.37 -4.31 -2.50
C SER A 105 -3.68 -3.85 -1.84
N VAL A 106 -4.26 -2.74 -2.32
CA VAL A 106 -5.56 -2.23 -1.84
C VAL A 106 -6.68 -3.22 -2.15
N ILE A 107 -6.73 -3.74 -3.38
CA ILE A 107 -7.76 -4.69 -3.78
C ILE A 107 -7.67 -5.99 -2.98
N ILE A 108 -6.46 -6.54 -2.77
CA ILE A 108 -6.27 -7.71 -1.91
C ILE A 108 -6.71 -7.39 -0.49
N GLY A 109 -6.22 -6.31 0.10
CA GLY A 109 -6.53 -5.93 1.47
C GLY A 109 -8.03 -5.78 1.72
N THR A 110 -8.72 -5.06 0.84
CA THR A 110 -10.16 -4.81 0.96
C THR A 110 -11.03 -6.03 0.67
N ASN A 111 -10.58 -6.96 -0.19
CA ASN A 111 -11.35 -8.17 -0.50
C ASN A 111 -11.13 -9.30 0.50
N VAL A 112 -9.92 -9.45 1.03
CA VAL A 112 -9.61 -10.49 2.03
C VAL A 112 -10.25 -10.14 3.36
N PHE A 113 -10.24 -8.85 3.75
CA PHE A 113 -10.75 -8.38 5.04
C PHE A 113 -12.07 -7.62 4.91
N LYS A 114 -13.04 -8.15 4.18
CA LYS A 114 -14.38 -7.57 4.00
C LYS A 114 -15.24 -7.52 5.27
N GLY A 115 -14.77 -8.05 6.39
CA GLY A 115 -15.46 -8.01 7.68
C GLY A 115 -15.23 -6.70 8.44
N ASN A 116 -16.21 -6.28 9.21
CA ASN A 116 -16.22 -5.06 10.06
C ASN A 116 -15.14 -5.04 11.17
N LEU A 117 -14.29 -6.06 11.26
CA LEU A 117 -13.34 -6.27 12.35
C LEU A 117 -12.01 -5.51 12.18
N ILE A 118 -11.62 -5.16 10.95
CA ILE A 118 -10.31 -4.56 10.67
C ILE A 118 -10.46 -3.23 9.95
N LYS A 119 -9.76 -2.19 10.43
CA LYS A 119 -9.73 -0.89 9.76
C LYS A 119 -9.17 -1.02 8.35
N ALA A 120 -9.74 -0.28 7.39
CA ALA A 120 -9.31 -0.30 5.99
C ALA A 120 -7.79 -0.05 5.83
N THR A 121 -7.21 0.84 6.63
CA THR A 121 -5.77 1.12 6.64
C THR A 121 -4.92 -0.10 7.01
N THR A 122 -5.35 -0.88 8.00
CA THR A 122 -4.68 -2.12 8.41
C THR A 122 -4.83 -3.20 7.34
N ALA A 123 -6.01 -3.30 6.74
CA ALA A 123 -6.28 -4.25 5.67
C ALA A 123 -5.36 -4.01 4.45
N VAL A 124 -5.12 -2.75 4.09
CA VAL A 124 -4.20 -2.38 2.99
C VAL A 124 -2.76 -2.75 3.32
N VAL A 125 -2.29 -2.50 4.56
CA VAL A 125 -0.93 -2.88 4.98
C VAL A 125 -0.74 -4.40 4.90
N ILE A 126 -1.69 -5.18 5.41
CA ILE A 126 -1.62 -6.65 5.32
C ILE A 126 -1.71 -7.10 3.85
N GLY A 127 -2.58 -6.47 3.05
CA GLY A 127 -2.68 -6.73 1.61
C GLY A 127 -1.37 -6.51 0.87
N SER A 128 -0.60 -5.48 1.23
CA SER A 128 0.71 -5.22 0.63
C SER A 128 1.75 -6.29 0.99
N VAL A 129 1.71 -6.82 2.21
CA VAL A 129 2.59 -7.92 2.64
C VAL A 129 2.24 -9.20 1.89
N ILE A 130 0.95 -9.54 1.79
CA ILE A 130 0.48 -10.72 1.04
C ILE A 130 0.89 -10.62 -0.43
N TYR A 131 0.69 -9.45 -1.05
CA TYR A 131 1.09 -9.24 -2.43
C TYR A 131 2.60 -9.47 -2.64
N LYS A 132 3.43 -8.90 -1.78
CA LYS A 132 4.89 -9.08 -1.83
C LYS A 132 5.30 -10.54 -1.59
N ALA A 133 4.62 -11.25 -0.70
CA ALA A 133 4.85 -12.69 -0.49
C ALA A 133 4.50 -13.51 -1.75
N CYS A 134 3.38 -13.22 -2.41
CA CYS A 134 3.02 -13.88 -3.67
C CYS A 134 4.07 -13.64 -4.78
N VAL A 135 4.57 -12.41 -4.88
CA VAL A 135 5.63 -12.08 -5.86
C VAL A 135 6.93 -12.82 -5.52
N ALA A 136 7.31 -12.91 -4.24
CA ALA A 136 8.51 -13.63 -3.80
C ALA A 136 8.42 -15.12 -4.15
N ILE A 137 7.27 -15.75 -3.89
CA ILE A 137 7.03 -17.16 -4.25
C ILE A 137 7.11 -17.36 -5.77
N ALA A 138 6.55 -16.43 -6.56
CA ALA A 138 6.62 -16.51 -8.02
C ALA A 138 8.05 -16.49 -8.55
N ILE A 139 8.94 -15.71 -7.92
CA ILE A 139 10.37 -15.67 -8.27
C ILE A 139 11.07 -16.98 -7.88
N GLU A 140 10.76 -17.55 -6.72
CA GLU A 140 11.35 -18.81 -6.26
C GLU A 140 10.95 -20.00 -7.13
N VAL A 141 9.79 -19.97 -7.77
CA VAL A 141 9.34 -20.99 -8.73
C VAL A 141 10.15 -20.97 -10.06
N GLY A 142 11.11 -20.04 -10.18
CA GLY A 142 12.06 -20.00 -11.31
C GLY A 142 11.69 -19.01 -12.40
N LEU A 143 10.78 -18.09 -12.16
CA LEU A 143 10.47 -17.01 -13.11
C LEU A 143 11.62 -15.98 -13.12
N PRO A 144 12.17 -15.61 -14.30
CA PRO A 144 13.29 -14.70 -14.38
C PRO A 144 12.92 -13.30 -13.87
N ALA A 145 13.82 -12.69 -13.12
CA ALA A 145 13.62 -11.35 -12.55
C ALA A 145 13.42 -10.26 -13.61
N THR A 146 13.81 -10.49 -14.86
CA THR A 146 13.58 -9.60 -16.00
C THR A 146 12.09 -9.41 -16.28
N ASP A 147 11.28 -10.44 -16.02
CA ASP A 147 9.84 -10.45 -16.33
C ASP A 147 8.96 -10.06 -15.13
N LEU A 148 9.57 -9.47 -14.07
CA LEU A 148 8.85 -9.00 -12.89
C LEU A 148 7.67 -8.08 -13.22
N LYS A 149 7.80 -7.23 -14.25
CA LYS A 149 6.71 -6.34 -14.68
C LYS A 149 5.54 -7.12 -15.27
N LEU A 150 5.83 -8.18 -16.04
CA LEU A 150 4.81 -9.05 -16.60
C LEU A 150 4.13 -9.89 -15.51
N ILE A 151 4.91 -10.44 -14.57
CA ILE A 151 4.40 -11.21 -13.43
C ILE A 151 3.47 -10.35 -12.58
N THR A 152 3.87 -9.11 -12.28
CA THR A 152 3.04 -8.19 -11.49
C THR A 152 1.75 -7.83 -12.21
N ALA A 153 1.78 -7.64 -13.53
CA ALA A 153 0.60 -7.38 -14.34
C ALA A 153 -0.37 -8.58 -14.38
N VAL A 154 0.14 -9.79 -14.57
CA VAL A 154 -0.65 -11.03 -14.57
C VAL A 154 -1.27 -11.28 -13.19
N LEU A 155 -0.49 -11.13 -12.11
CA LEU A 155 -1.00 -11.22 -10.74
C LEU A 155 -2.12 -10.22 -10.47
N PHE A 156 -1.95 -8.98 -10.93
CA PHE A 156 -2.98 -7.95 -10.79
C PHE A 156 -4.26 -8.35 -11.52
N LEU A 157 -4.18 -8.84 -12.75
CA LEU A 157 -5.34 -9.33 -13.53
C LEU A 157 -6.06 -10.46 -12.81
N ILE A 158 -5.33 -11.46 -12.32
CA ILE A 158 -5.90 -12.60 -11.59
C ILE A 158 -6.65 -12.11 -10.34
N ILE A 159 -6.05 -11.23 -9.56
CA ILE A 159 -6.67 -10.65 -8.37
C ILE A 159 -7.92 -9.87 -8.71
N LEU A 160 -7.90 -9.11 -9.81
CA LEU A 160 -9.01 -8.30 -10.26
C LEU A 160 -10.20 -9.19 -10.69
N ILE A 161 -9.94 -10.27 -11.44
CA ILE A 161 -10.96 -11.25 -11.83
C ILE A 161 -11.61 -11.91 -10.59
N ILE A 162 -10.81 -12.39 -9.65
CA ILE A 162 -11.31 -13.00 -8.41
C ILE A 162 -12.13 -11.98 -7.59
N SER A 163 -11.71 -10.73 -7.56
CA SER A 163 -12.40 -9.65 -6.89
C SER A 163 -13.77 -9.35 -7.53
N MET A 164 -13.84 -9.35 -8.86
CA MET A 164 -15.08 -9.12 -9.60
C MET A 164 -16.08 -10.26 -9.40
N ASP A 165 -15.64 -11.50 -9.44
CA ASP A 165 -16.52 -12.66 -9.24
C ASP A 165 -17.13 -12.71 -7.83
N ARG A 166 -16.36 -12.32 -6.82
CA ARG A 166 -16.90 -12.16 -5.46
C ARG A 166 -17.97 -11.07 -5.36
N LYS A 167 -17.79 -9.93 -6.06
CA LYS A 167 -18.82 -8.86 -6.09
C LYS A 167 -20.12 -9.33 -6.76
N LYS A 168 -20.05 -10.14 -7.81
CA LYS A 168 -21.22 -10.69 -8.48
C LYS A 168 -22.00 -11.67 -7.60
N LYS A 169 -21.31 -12.51 -6.80
CA LYS A 169 -21.97 -13.45 -5.88
C LYS A 169 -22.70 -12.74 -4.72
N VAL A 170 -22.13 -11.64 -4.20
CA VAL A 170 -22.77 -10.86 -3.11
C VAL A 170 -23.98 -10.06 -3.59
N LYS A 171 -24.07 -9.72 -4.88
CA LYS A 171 -25.22 -9.00 -5.45
C LYS A 171 -26.39 -9.93 -5.84
N LYS A 172 -26.17 -11.25 -5.86
CA LYS A 172 -27.19 -12.28 -6.16
C LYS A 172 -27.75 -12.98 -4.92
N ALA A 173 -27.18 -12.75 -3.73
CA ALA A 173 -27.67 -13.18 -2.44
C ALA A 173 -28.31 -12.01 -1.69
#